data_eae18ae586a1543f3fa3848528da9686
#
_entry.id   eae18ae586a1543f3fa3848528da9686
#
_cell.length_a   1.000
_cell.length_b   1.000
_cell.length_c   1.000
_cell.angle_alpha   90.00
_cell.angle_beta   90.00
_cell.angle_gamma   90.00
#
_symmetry.space_group_name_H-M   'P 1'
#
loop_
_entity.id
_entity.type
_entity.pdbx_description
1 polymer ?
#
loop_
_entity_poly.entity_id
_entity_poly.type
_entity_poly.pdbx_seq_one_letter_code
_entity_poly.pdbx_strand_id
1 'polypeptide(L)'
;MVERVLKDIKPELNPQKQILIVIAAGVSSASIQEWLGESCPPLFLVIPNIAIAEMASMTFIVPVNASEANTQTVVSIFDEMGHTLITDEQHLAAGTTLASCGIAYAMRYIRAASEGGVELGFKADDAKKIVMQTMKGAVELLEASGMHPEAAIDLVTTPGGVTIKGLNEMEHAGFTSAVIRGLKAGAK
;
A
#
# COMPACT_ATOMS: atom_id res chain seq x y z
N MET A 1 -11.61 2.91 -21.47
CA MET A 1 -11.74 4.31 -21.00
C MET A 1 -10.41 5.05 -21.09
N VAL A 2 -9.32 4.54 -20.54
CA VAL A 2 -7.99 5.18 -20.57
C VAL A 2 -7.51 5.46 -21.99
N GLU A 3 -7.55 4.48 -22.89
CA GLU A 3 -7.17 4.64 -24.30
C GLU A 3 -7.88 5.84 -24.98
N ARG A 4 -9.20 5.97 -24.78
CA ARG A 4 -9.96 7.07 -25.35
C ARG A 4 -9.45 8.43 -24.85
N VAL A 5 -9.29 8.57 -23.52
CA VAL A 5 -8.79 9.80 -22.92
C VAL A 5 -7.40 10.15 -23.46
N LEU A 6 -6.49 9.16 -23.54
CA LEU A 6 -5.15 9.39 -24.05
C LEU A 6 -5.15 9.78 -25.53
N LYS A 7 -6.02 9.17 -26.35
CA LYS A 7 -6.17 9.57 -27.75
C LYS A 7 -6.76 10.96 -27.91
N ASP A 8 -7.71 11.34 -27.05
CA ASP A 8 -8.33 12.66 -27.07
C ASP A 8 -7.33 13.76 -26.72
N ILE A 9 -6.43 13.54 -25.73
CA ILE A 9 -5.41 14.53 -25.34
C ILE A 9 -4.12 14.48 -26.16
N LYS A 10 -3.92 13.44 -26.97
CA LYS A 10 -2.69 13.24 -27.78
C LYS A 10 -2.23 14.47 -28.55
N PRO A 11 -3.13 15.25 -29.24
CA PRO A 11 -2.72 16.44 -29.98
C PRO A 11 -2.08 17.54 -29.12
N GLU A 12 -2.38 17.56 -27.82
CA GLU A 12 -1.91 18.55 -26.86
C GLU A 12 -0.65 18.11 -26.09
N LEU A 13 -0.21 16.86 -26.29
CA LEU A 13 0.97 16.33 -25.60
C LEU A 13 2.25 16.85 -26.22
N ASN A 14 3.17 17.29 -25.35
CA ASN A 14 4.51 17.72 -25.72
C ASN A 14 5.56 16.93 -24.92
N PRO A 15 6.23 15.94 -25.54
CA PRO A 15 7.21 15.08 -24.87
C PRO A 15 8.41 15.83 -24.26
N GLN A 16 8.68 17.05 -24.74
CA GLN A 16 9.81 17.86 -24.25
C GLN A 16 9.47 18.73 -23.03
N LYS A 17 8.17 18.90 -22.71
CA LYS A 17 7.72 19.85 -21.70
C LYS A 17 6.84 19.21 -20.63
N GLN A 18 6.32 18.01 -20.86
CA GLN A 18 5.31 17.38 -20.03
C GLN A 18 5.81 16.02 -19.51
N ILE A 19 5.24 15.63 -18.40
CA ILE A 19 5.34 14.27 -17.83
C ILE A 19 3.92 13.70 -17.82
N LEU A 20 3.76 12.48 -18.27
CA LEU A 20 2.49 11.76 -18.23
C LEU A 20 2.46 10.84 -17.01
N ILE A 21 1.57 11.12 -16.07
CA ILE A 21 1.34 10.27 -14.88
C ILE A 21 0.01 9.54 -15.05
N VAL A 22 0.04 8.22 -15.06
CA VAL A 22 -1.15 7.36 -15.20
C VAL A 22 -1.38 6.62 -13.90
N ILE A 23 -2.50 6.94 -13.23
CA ILE A 23 -2.90 6.32 -11.96
C ILE A 23 -3.94 5.20 -12.14
N ALA A 24 -4.28 4.87 -13.37
CA ALA A 24 -5.25 3.83 -13.70
C ALA A 24 -4.61 2.44 -13.58
N ALA A 25 -5.13 1.63 -12.68
CA ALA A 25 -4.68 0.24 -12.54
C ALA A 25 -5.04 -0.61 -13.79
N GLY A 26 -4.20 -1.59 -14.09
CA GLY A 26 -4.46 -2.57 -15.15
C GLY A 26 -4.23 -2.08 -16.58
N VAL A 27 -3.51 -0.97 -16.77
CA VAL A 27 -3.08 -0.48 -18.09
C VAL A 27 -1.57 -0.58 -18.17
N SER A 28 -1.05 -1.30 -19.17
CA SER A 28 0.39 -1.47 -19.35
C SER A 28 1.06 -0.24 -19.99
N SER A 29 2.31 -0.03 -19.64
CA SER A 29 3.14 1.01 -20.28
C SER A 29 3.25 0.80 -21.79
N ALA A 30 3.38 -0.44 -22.23
CA ALA A 30 3.42 -0.80 -23.64
C ALA A 30 2.17 -0.35 -24.40
N SER A 31 0.98 -0.59 -23.84
CA SER A 31 -0.28 -0.15 -24.45
C SER A 31 -0.37 1.38 -24.54
N ILE A 32 0.05 2.09 -23.51
CA ILE A 32 0.05 3.56 -23.51
C ILE A 32 0.99 4.10 -24.58
N GLN A 33 2.20 3.55 -24.68
CA GLN A 33 3.18 3.92 -25.67
C GLN A 33 2.69 3.63 -27.12
N GLU A 34 2.01 2.49 -27.33
CA GLU A 34 1.40 2.16 -28.61
C GLU A 34 0.33 3.18 -29.01
N TRP A 35 -0.55 3.58 -28.10
CA TRP A 35 -1.60 4.56 -28.39
C TRP A 35 -1.08 5.97 -28.68
N LEU A 36 -0.03 6.38 -27.97
CA LEU A 36 0.53 7.73 -28.11
C LEU A 36 1.64 7.82 -29.17
N GLY A 37 2.38 6.75 -29.42
CA GLY A 37 3.51 6.72 -30.35
C GLY A 37 4.57 7.74 -29.97
N GLU A 38 5.09 8.47 -30.94
CA GLU A 38 6.13 9.50 -30.77
C GLU A 38 5.70 10.70 -29.91
N SER A 39 4.37 10.88 -29.70
CA SER A 39 3.82 11.93 -28.85
C SER A 39 3.83 11.54 -27.35
N CYS A 40 4.32 10.35 -26.99
CA CYS A 40 4.32 9.91 -25.59
C CYS A 40 5.40 10.66 -24.79
N PRO A 41 5.01 11.46 -23.79
CA PRO A 41 5.96 12.08 -22.86
C PRO A 41 6.64 11.03 -21.99
N PRO A 42 7.69 11.41 -21.21
CA PRO A 42 8.14 10.59 -20.09
C PRO A 42 6.95 10.11 -19.28
N LEU A 43 6.80 8.78 -19.19
CA LEU A 43 5.60 8.13 -18.64
C LEU A 43 5.89 7.57 -17.24
N PHE A 44 4.94 7.72 -16.35
CA PHE A 44 4.95 7.10 -15.03
C PHE A 44 3.65 6.35 -14.79
N LEU A 45 3.75 5.06 -14.46
CA LEU A 45 2.63 4.34 -13.87
C LEU A 45 2.71 4.51 -12.36
N VAL A 46 1.66 5.06 -11.77
CA VAL A 46 1.65 5.42 -10.35
C VAL A 46 0.42 4.82 -9.68
N ILE A 47 0.63 4.03 -8.65
CA ILE A 47 -0.45 3.38 -7.91
C ILE A 47 -0.42 3.83 -6.44
N PRO A 48 -1.15 4.89 -6.08
CA PRO A 48 -1.40 5.24 -4.69
C PRO A 48 -2.48 4.33 -4.09
N ASN A 49 -2.62 4.36 -2.78
CA ASN A 49 -3.78 3.79 -2.10
C ASN A 49 -4.70 4.88 -1.53
N ILE A 50 -5.86 4.50 -1.01
CA ILE A 50 -6.87 5.46 -0.53
C ILE A 50 -6.43 6.29 0.67
N ALA A 51 -5.38 5.87 1.40
CA ALA A 51 -4.83 6.65 2.51
C ALA A 51 -4.13 7.95 2.04
N ILE A 52 -4.03 8.18 0.73
CA ILE A 52 -3.58 9.45 0.15
C ILE A 52 -4.44 10.63 0.64
N ALA A 53 -5.72 10.41 0.93
CA ALA A 53 -6.62 11.42 1.50
C ALA A 53 -6.19 11.91 2.89
N GLU A 54 -5.40 11.09 3.59
CA GLU A 54 -4.88 11.36 4.94
C GLU A 54 -3.35 11.60 4.93
N MET A 55 -2.76 11.86 3.75
CA MET A 55 -1.30 12.07 3.57
C MET A 55 -0.47 10.88 4.07
N ALA A 56 -1.00 9.66 3.93
CA ALA A 56 -0.43 8.41 4.46
C ALA A 56 -0.45 7.29 3.42
N SER A 57 -0.37 7.63 2.14
CA SER A 57 -0.32 6.64 1.06
C SER A 57 1.00 5.90 1.04
N MET A 58 0.97 4.61 0.71
CA MET A 58 2.09 3.93 0.09
C MET A 58 1.87 3.95 -1.41
N THR A 59 2.71 4.67 -2.15
CA THR A 59 2.55 4.92 -3.59
C THR A 59 3.68 4.23 -4.37
N PHE A 60 3.32 3.34 -5.29
CA PHE A 60 4.29 2.74 -6.21
C PHE A 60 4.45 3.59 -7.45
N ILE A 61 5.70 3.78 -7.90
CA ILE A 61 6.06 4.60 -9.06
C ILE A 61 6.91 3.74 -10.01
N VAL A 62 6.46 3.60 -11.25
CA VAL A 62 7.23 2.95 -12.33
C VAL A 62 7.59 4.01 -13.37
N PRO A 63 8.85 4.42 -13.45
CA PRO A 63 9.33 5.29 -14.52
C PRO A 63 9.43 4.51 -15.83
N VAL A 64 8.95 5.10 -16.93
CA VAL A 64 9.03 4.52 -18.28
C VAL A 64 9.56 5.58 -19.24
N ASN A 65 10.71 5.33 -19.82
CA ASN A 65 11.42 6.30 -20.70
C ASN A 65 11.57 7.70 -20.06
N ALA A 66 11.81 7.72 -18.75
CA ALA A 66 11.92 8.93 -17.96
C ALA A 66 13.35 9.16 -17.49
N SER A 67 13.77 10.43 -17.42
CA SER A 67 15.04 10.80 -16.82
C SER A 67 14.98 10.76 -15.30
N GLU A 68 16.15 10.76 -14.66
CA GLU A 68 16.28 10.86 -13.20
C GLU A 68 15.59 12.15 -12.69
N ALA A 69 15.76 13.28 -13.40
CA ALA A 69 15.11 14.54 -13.03
C ALA A 69 13.58 14.44 -13.05
N ASN A 70 13.02 13.77 -14.07
CA ASN A 70 11.58 13.53 -14.14
C ASN A 70 11.10 12.62 -13.00
N THR A 71 11.89 11.60 -12.68
CA THR A 71 11.61 10.65 -11.60
C THR A 71 11.58 11.38 -10.25
N GLN A 72 12.58 12.20 -9.97
CA GLN A 72 12.62 13.01 -8.74
C GLN A 72 11.44 13.98 -8.65
N THR A 73 11.02 14.57 -9.77
CA THR A 73 9.84 15.44 -9.82
C THR A 73 8.56 14.67 -9.42
N VAL A 74 8.37 13.46 -9.96
CA VAL A 74 7.18 12.66 -9.63
C VAL A 74 7.24 12.15 -8.19
N VAL A 75 8.39 11.67 -7.75
CA VAL A 75 8.61 11.25 -6.34
C VAL A 75 8.26 12.38 -5.38
N SER A 76 8.79 13.59 -5.60
CA SER A 76 8.55 14.72 -4.71
C SER A 76 7.06 15.10 -4.60
N ILE A 77 6.28 14.94 -5.68
CA ILE A 77 4.84 15.18 -5.65
C ILE A 77 4.12 14.19 -4.74
N PHE A 78 4.48 12.90 -4.83
CA PHE A 78 3.78 11.85 -4.08
C PHE A 78 4.31 11.66 -2.66
N ASP A 79 5.56 12.05 -2.37
CA ASP A 79 6.12 12.04 -1.01
C ASP A 79 5.43 13.06 -0.09
N GLU A 80 4.83 14.13 -0.64
CA GLU A 80 3.96 15.03 0.13
C GLU A 80 2.68 14.34 0.62
N MET A 81 2.31 13.21 0.03
CA MET A 81 1.06 12.49 0.32
C MET A 81 1.27 11.12 0.96
N GLY A 82 2.48 10.85 1.45
CA GLY A 82 2.86 9.61 2.12
C GLY A 82 4.27 9.17 1.75
N HIS A 83 4.46 7.87 1.56
CA HIS A 83 5.74 7.31 1.13
C HIS A 83 5.67 6.77 -0.30
N THR A 84 6.75 6.92 -1.06
CA THR A 84 6.86 6.38 -2.41
C THR A 84 7.84 5.21 -2.46
N LEU A 85 7.62 4.29 -3.39
CA LEU A 85 8.55 3.23 -3.77
C LEU A 85 8.66 3.16 -5.28
N ILE A 86 9.88 3.43 -5.80
CA ILE A 86 10.20 3.20 -7.21
C ILE A 86 10.33 1.69 -7.41
N THR A 87 9.66 1.16 -8.42
CA THR A 87 9.65 -0.27 -8.74
C THR A 87 9.55 -0.46 -10.26
N ASP A 88 9.47 -1.70 -10.71
CA ASP A 88 9.16 -2.06 -12.09
C ASP A 88 7.68 -2.45 -12.27
N GLU A 89 7.25 -2.53 -13.52
CA GLU A 89 5.86 -2.83 -13.86
C GLU A 89 5.45 -4.25 -13.45
N GLN A 90 6.39 -5.20 -13.38
CA GLN A 90 6.11 -6.59 -13.00
C GLN A 90 5.67 -6.70 -11.55
N HIS A 91 6.18 -5.81 -10.68
CA HIS A 91 5.84 -5.79 -9.27
C HIS A 91 4.59 -4.98 -8.93
N LEU A 92 4.01 -4.23 -9.88
CA LEU A 92 2.83 -3.38 -9.60
C LEU A 92 1.62 -4.17 -9.09
N ALA A 93 1.35 -5.34 -9.65
CA ALA A 93 0.21 -6.16 -9.20
C ALA A 93 0.39 -6.64 -7.76
N ALA A 94 1.59 -7.11 -7.41
CA ALA A 94 1.94 -7.51 -6.04
C ALA A 94 1.92 -6.31 -5.09
N GLY A 95 2.49 -5.18 -5.51
CA GLY A 95 2.47 -3.92 -4.75
C GLY A 95 1.05 -3.43 -4.48
N THR A 96 0.18 -3.46 -5.49
CA THR A 96 -1.24 -3.11 -5.36
C THR A 96 -1.93 -3.98 -4.32
N THR A 97 -1.68 -5.29 -4.34
CA THR A 97 -2.25 -6.20 -3.35
C THR A 97 -1.73 -5.89 -1.94
N LEU A 98 -0.43 -5.66 -1.81
CA LEU A 98 0.19 -5.42 -0.51
C LEU A 98 -0.23 -4.08 0.10
N ALA A 99 -0.26 -3.01 -0.67
CA ALA A 99 -0.54 -1.66 -0.18
C ALA A 99 -2.01 -1.25 -0.34
N SER A 100 -2.61 -1.41 -1.51
CA SER A 100 -4.00 -0.95 -1.73
C SER A 100 -5.02 -1.91 -1.14
N CYS A 101 -4.94 -3.22 -1.43
CA CYS A 101 -5.78 -4.23 -0.79
C CYS A 101 -5.41 -4.39 0.70
N GLY A 102 -4.14 -4.19 1.05
CA GLY A 102 -3.61 -4.23 2.41
C GLY A 102 -4.36 -3.31 3.37
N ILE A 103 -4.82 -2.15 2.92
CA ILE A 103 -5.68 -1.26 3.72
C ILE A 103 -6.94 -1.99 4.20
N ALA A 104 -7.62 -2.72 3.32
CA ALA A 104 -8.80 -3.48 3.69
C ALA A 104 -8.48 -4.65 4.65
N TYR A 105 -7.33 -5.29 4.47
CA TYR A 105 -6.88 -6.38 5.36
C TYR A 105 -6.54 -5.85 6.77
N ALA A 106 -5.87 -4.70 6.86
CA ALA A 106 -5.63 -4.03 8.13
C ALA A 106 -6.93 -3.60 8.81
N MET A 107 -7.89 -3.03 8.06
CA MET A 107 -9.22 -2.69 8.58
C MET A 107 -9.99 -3.93 9.04
N ARG A 108 -9.84 -5.08 8.38
CA ARG A 108 -10.44 -6.35 8.82
C ARG A 108 -9.86 -6.82 10.14
N TYR A 109 -8.54 -6.70 10.34
CA TYR A 109 -7.92 -6.98 11.63
C TYR A 109 -8.46 -6.05 12.73
N ILE A 110 -8.50 -4.72 12.47
CA ILE A 110 -9.02 -3.74 13.42
C ILE A 110 -10.47 -4.08 13.81
N ARG A 111 -11.29 -4.48 12.84
CA ARG A 111 -12.67 -4.90 13.09
C ARG A 111 -12.73 -6.13 13.99
N ALA A 112 -12.02 -7.18 13.67
CA ALA A 112 -12.01 -8.42 14.44
C ALA A 112 -11.49 -8.20 15.87
N ALA A 113 -10.40 -7.45 16.03
CA ALA A 113 -9.88 -7.11 17.35
C ALA A 113 -10.85 -6.24 18.17
N SER A 114 -11.59 -5.34 17.51
CA SER A 114 -12.64 -4.54 18.18
C SER A 114 -13.82 -5.40 18.64
N GLU A 115 -14.22 -6.40 17.86
CA GLU A 115 -15.24 -7.39 18.25
C GLU A 115 -14.79 -8.19 19.47
N GLY A 116 -13.53 -8.66 19.49
CA GLY A 116 -12.94 -9.28 20.67
C GLY A 116 -12.93 -8.36 21.89
N GLY A 117 -12.62 -7.07 21.70
CA GLY A 117 -12.71 -6.06 22.76
C GLY A 117 -14.10 -5.93 23.36
N VAL A 118 -15.14 -6.03 22.52
CA VAL A 118 -16.55 -6.02 22.99
C VAL A 118 -16.86 -7.29 23.80
N GLU A 119 -16.40 -8.45 23.36
CA GLU A 119 -16.55 -9.71 24.09
C GLU A 119 -15.84 -9.67 25.44
N LEU A 120 -14.73 -8.92 25.54
CA LEU A 120 -14.01 -8.67 26.81
C LEU A 120 -14.67 -7.60 27.69
N GLY A 121 -15.83 -7.01 27.28
CA GLY A 121 -16.63 -6.10 28.09
C GLY A 121 -16.45 -4.61 27.80
N PHE A 122 -15.67 -4.21 26.80
CA PHE A 122 -15.57 -2.82 26.38
C PHE A 122 -16.78 -2.40 25.54
N LYS A 123 -17.14 -1.13 25.60
CA LYS A 123 -18.10 -0.56 24.64
C LYS A 123 -17.46 -0.55 23.24
N ALA A 124 -18.27 -0.75 22.20
CA ALA A 124 -17.78 -0.88 20.82
C ALA A 124 -16.90 0.31 20.37
N ASP A 125 -17.28 1.54 20.70
CA ASP A 125 -16.48 2.73 20.35
C ASP A 125 -15.16 2.80 21.10
N ASP A 126 -15.12 2.37 22.37
CA ASP A 126 -13.88 2.33 23.15
C ASP A 126 -12.98 1.20 22.66
N ALA A 127 -13.51 0.02 22.40
CA ALA A 127 -12.75 -1.09 21.81
C ALA A 127 -12.09 -0.68 20.49
N LYS A 128 -12.84 -0.03 19.59
CA LYS A 128 -12.29 0.50 18.34
C LYS A 128 -11.16 1.51 18.58
N LYS A 129 -11.32 2.47 19.47
CA LYS A 129 -10.28 3.47 19.79
C LYS A 129 -9.02 2.80 20.34
N ILE A 130 -9.16 1.85 21.26
CA ILE A 130 -8.06 1.11 21.84
C ILE A 130 -7.29 0.37 20.75
N VAL A 131 -7.97 -0.40 19.90
CA VAL A 131 -7.34 -1.17 18.84
C VAL A 131 -6.62 -0.27 17.83
N MET A 132 -7.26 0.81 17.38
CA MET A 132 -6.64 1.74 16.44
C MET A 132 -5.35 2.36 17.01
N GLN A 133 -5.38 2.81 18.28
CA GLN A 133 -4.19 3.38 18.92
C GLN A 133 -3.09 2.34 19.12
N THR A 134 -3.46 1.10 19.46
CA THR A 134 -2.49 -0.01 19.60
C THR A 134 -1.83 -0.34 18.27
N MET A 135 -2.59 -0.40 17.16
CA MET A 135 -2.02 -0.62 15.83
C MET A 135 -1.07 0.49 15.42
N LYS A 136 -1.46 1.75 15.65
CA LYS A 136 -0.59 2.91 15.40
C LYS A 136 0.71 2.80 16.19
N GLY A 137 0.63 2.52 17.49
CA GLY A 137 1.82 2.36 18.33
C GLY A 137 2.72 1.20 17.89
N ALA A 138 2.16 0.09 17.43
CA ALA A 138 2.94 -1.03 16.92
C ALA A 138 3.74 -0.67 15.65
N VAL A 139 3.14 0.07 14.73
CA VAL A 139 3.82 0.57 13.53
C VAL A 139 4.93 1.55 13.92
N GLU A 140 4.64 2.55 14.74
CA GLU A 140 5.61 3.55 15.21
C GLU A 140 6.80 2.89 15.93
N LEU A 141 6.57 1.85 16.73
CA LEU A 141 7.65 1.10 17.40
C LEU A 141 8.55 0.37 16.40
N LEU A 142 7.98 -0.27 15.39
CA LEU A 142 8.76 -0.94 14.34
C LEU A 142 9.58 0.06 13.53
N GLU A 143 9.00 1.18 13.13
CA GLU A 143 9.68 2.24 12.39
C GLU A 143 10.83 2.83 13.20
N ALA A 144 10.58 3.17 14.46
CA ALA A 144 11.59 3.78 15.33
C ALA A 144 12.74 2.83 15.67
N SER A 145 12.46 1.54 15.83
CA SER A 145 13.48 0.55 16.21
C SER A 145 14.22 -0.06 15.03
N GLY A 146 13.60 -0.11 13.84
CA GLY A 146 14.12 -0.84 12.68
C GLY A 146 14.24 -2.36 12.89
N MET A 147 13.64 -2.89 13.95
CA MET A 147 13.73 -4.31 14.30
C MET A 147 12.90 -5.18 13.34
N HIS A 148 13.32 -6.43 13.19
CA HIS A 148 12.47 -7.44 12.58
C HIS A 148 11.20 -7.64 13.43
N PRO A 149 9.99 -7.78 12.82
CA PRO A 149 8.73 -7.91 13.56
C PRO A 149 8.75 -9.00 14.64
N GLU A 150 9.34 -10.17 14.39
CA GLU A 150 9.43 -11.23 15.38
C GLU A 150 10.27 -10.83 16.60
N ALA A 151 11.38 -10.12 16.39
CA ALA A 151 12.20 -9.62 17.49
C ALA A 151 11.44 -8.57 18.34
N ALA A 152 10.61 -7.75 17.69
CA ALA A 152 9.75 -6.80 18.38
C ALA A 152 8.62 -7.50 19.18
N ILE A 153 8.06 -8.59 18.66
CA ILE A 153 7.08 -9.44 19.35
C ILE A 153 7.70 -10.04 20.62
N ASP A 154 8.95 -10.52 20.57
CA ASP A 154 9.65 -11.07 21.72
C ASP A 154 9.79 -10.05 22.87
N LEU A 155 9.96 -8.76 22.57
CA LEU A 155 10.05 -7.71 23.61
C LEU A 155 8.76 -7.55 24.43
N VAL A 156 7.61 -7.88 23.85
CA VAL A 156 6.31 -7.75 24.53
C VAL A 156 5.75 -9.10 24.97
N THR A 157 6.59 -10.16 24.88
CA THR A 157 6.21 -11.53 25.19
C THR A 157 7.02 -12.04 26.37
N THR A 158 6.37 -12.18 27.53
CA THR A 158 7.01 -12.71 28.75
C THR A 158 6.72 -14.21 28.95
N PRO A 159 7.64 -14.98 29.55
CA PRO A 159 7.41 -16.40 29.84
C PRO A 159 6.12 -16.64 30.65
N GLY A 160 5.21 -17.47 30.11
CA GLY A 160 3.92 -17.77 30.71
C GLY A 160 2.89 -16.62 30.69
N GLY A 161 3.24 -15.46 30.07
CA GLY A 161 2.39 -14.27 29.98
C GLY A 161 1.15 -14.45 29.11
N VAL A 162 0.27 -13.44 29.14
CA VAL A 162 -0.99 -13.48 28.37
C VAL A 162 -0.75 -13.30 26.88
N THR A 163 0.28 -12.53 26.49
CA THR A 163 0.60 -12.24 25.10
C THR A 163 0.90 -13.52 24.31
N ILE A 164 1.81 -14.37 24.83
CA ILE A 164 2.19 -15.62 24.14
C ILE A 164 1.00 -16.58 24.01
N LYS A 165 0.11 -16.61 24.99
CA LYS A 165 -1.11 -17.45 24.93
C LYS A 165 -2.03 -16.97 23.81
N GLY A 166 -2.26 -15.66 23.70
CA GLY A 166 -3.05 -15.09 22.63
C GLY A 166 -2.45 -15.32 21.25
N LEU A 167 -1.13 -15.11 21.09
CA LEU A 167 -0.42 -15.37 19.84
C LEU A 167 -0.55 -16.82 19.38
N ASN A 168 -0.36 -17.77 20.31
CA ASN A 168 -0.50 -19.19 20.00
C ASN A 168 -1.92 -19.56 19.57
N GLU A 169 -2.96 -19.03 20.22
CA GLU A 169 -4.34 -19.26 19.80
C GLU A 169 -4.65 -18.67 18.40
N MET A 170 -4.14 -17.47 18.10
CA MET A 170 -4.25 -16.90 16.77
C MET A 170 -3.57 -17.78 15.73
N GLU A 171 -2.38 -18.31 16.03
CA GLU A 171 -1.63 -19.18 15.12
C GLU A 171 -2.29 -20.56 14.97
N HIS A 172 -2.83 -21.16 16.02
CA HIS A 172 -3.65 -22.37 15.93
C HIS A 172 -4.87 -22.19 15.04
N ALA A 173 -5.46 -21.00 15.02
CA ALA A 173 -6.53 -20.63 14.09
C ALA A 173 -6.04 -20.34 12.66
N GLY A 174 -4.73 -20.38 12.41
CA GLY A 174 -4.11 -20.20 11.09
C GLY A 174 -3.95 -18.76 10.65
N PHE A 175 -3.72 -17.83 11.56
CA PHE A 175 -3.62 -16.38 11.28
C PHE A 175 -2.59 -16.06 10.20
N THR A 176 -1.34 -16.51 10.36
CA THR A 176 -0.27 -16.29 9.38
C THR A 176 -0.64 -16.83 8.00
N SER A 177 -1.17 -18.07 7.97
CA SER A 177 -1.62 -18.70 6.73
C SER A 177 -2.76 -17.92 6.04
N ALA A 178 -3.72 -17.42 6.82
CA ALA A 178 -4.84 -16.65 6.30
C ALA A 178 -4.38 -15.34 5.65
N VAL A 179 -3.46 -14.61 6.29
CA VAL A 179 -2.87 -13.37 5.77
C VAL A 179 -2.13 -13.62 4.46
N ILE A 180 -1.21 -14.60 4.45
CA ILE A 180 -0.42 -14.93 3.24
C ILE A 180 -1.33 -15.36 2.08
N ARG A 181 -2.31 -16.22 2.34
CA ARG A 181 -3.25 -16.69 1.32
C ARG A 181 -4.12 -15.56 0.78
N GLY A 182 -4.56 -14.64 1.64
CA GLY A 182 -5.33 -13.45 1.24
C GLY A 182 -4.53 -12.56 0.28
N LEU A 183 -3.29 -12.25 0.61
CA LEU A 183 -2.39 -11.47 -0.24
C LEU A 183 -2.14 -12.17 -1.59
N LYS A 184 -1.83 -13.47 -1.58
CA LYS A 184 -1.61 -14.24 -2.83
C LYS A 184 -2.85 -14.32 -3.71
N ALA A 185 -4.04 -14.38 -3.14
CA ALA A 185 -5.29 -14.40 -3.89
C ALA A 185 -5.58 -13.05 -4.58
N GLY A 186 -5.19 -11.93 -3.96
CA GLY A 186 -5.37 -10.60 -4.52
C GLY A 186 -4.38 -10.24 -5.64
N ALA A 187 -3.25 -10.94 -5.73
CA ALA A 187 -2.18 -10.68 -6.72
C ALA A 187 -2.39 -11.38 -8.08
N LYS A 188 -3.54 -12.05 -8.30
CA LYS A 188 -3.84 -12.80 -9.53
C LYS A 188 -4.50 -11.92 -10.57
#